data_b9955b6280c8801c04af0c0021d45ca2
#
_entry.id   b9955b6280c8801c04af0c0021d45ca2
#
_cell.length_a   1.000
_cell.length_b   1.000
_cell.length_c   1.000
_cell.angle_alpha   90.00
_cell.angle_beta   90.00
_cell.angle_gamma   90.00
#
_symmetry.space_group_name_H-M   'P 1'
#
loop_
_entity.id
_entity.type
_entity.pdbx_description
1 polymer ?
#
loop_
_entity_poly.entity_id
_entity_poly.type
_entity_poly.pdbx_seq_one_letter_code
_entity_poly.pdbx_strand_id
1 'polypeptide(L)'
;MRIRAMQAEDLPRMQEITVAAFEHVSIDQRIDQTFGELNGHDWRWRKGQAIVQDWQREPEGLFVAEQAGLVVGGITTWHDAAAGIGYIPNLAIDAAYRGQGIGRQLLEYAIDRFRDLGLSLARIETLAHNEVGDHLYRSLGFQEVARQIHFAMKIPGSEA
;
A
#
# COMPACT_ATOMS: atom_id res chain seq x y z
N MET A 1 -6.72 8.66 18.50
CA MET A 1 -6.16 7.74 17.48
C MET A 1 -4.80 7.24 17.95
N ARG A 2 -4.51 5.98 17.69
CA ARG A 2 -3.24 5.33 18.02
C ARG A 2 -2.70 4.59 16.80
N ILE A 3 -1.40 4.70 16.54
CA ILE A 3 -0.72 3.83 15.57
C ILE A 3 -0.03 2.72 16.36
N ARG A 4 -0.22 1.48 15.92
CA ARG A 4 0.38 0.30 16.54
C ARG A 4 0.80 -0.73 15.49
N ALA A 5 1.65 -1.66 15.89
CA ALA A 5 1.96 -2.82 15.04
C ALA A 5 0.66 -3.57 14.69
N MET A 6 0.56 -3.99 13.45
CA MET A 6 -0.53 -4.84 12.98
C MET A 6 -0.46 -6.20 13.68
N GLN A 7 -1.62 -6.75 14.02
CA GLN A 7 -1.77 -8.11 14.54
C GLN A 7 -2.39 -9.00 13.46
N ALA A 8 -2.25 -10.30 13.59
CA ALA A 8 -2.83 -11.25 12.61
C ALA A 8 -4.34 -11.05 12.45
N GLU A 9 -5.02 -10.71 13.54
CA GLU A 9 -6.47 -10.46 13.56
C GLU A 9 -6.90 -9.22 12.77
N ASP A 10 -5.99 -8.28 12.55
CA ASP A 10 -6.26 -7.07 11.76
C ASP A 10 -6.24 -7.34 10.25
N LEU A 11 -5.66 -8.46 9.82
CA LEU A 11 -5.39 -8.76 8.42
C LEU A 11 -6.63 -8.68 7.53
N PRO A 12 -7.78 -9.29 7.87
CA PRO A 12 -8.99 -9.18 7.06
C PRO A 12 -9.46 -7.73 6.91
N ARG A 13 -9.41 -6.94 7.98
CA ARG A 13 -9.82 -5.54 7.95
C ARG A 13 -8.87 -4.69 7.10
N MET A 14 -7.57 -4.94 7.19
CA MET A 14 -6.58 -4.27 6.34
C MET A 14 -6.75 -4.62 4.86
N GLN A 15 -7.08 -5.87 4.52
CA GLN A 15 -7.40 -6.26 3.15
C GLN A 15 -8.62 -5.49 2.64
N GLU A 16 -9.70 -5.43 3.41
CA GLU A 16 -10.92 -4.68 3.07
C GLU A 16 -10.63 -3.20 2.80
N ILE A 17 -9.96 -2.53 3.74
CA ILE A 17 -9.61 -1.11 3.61
C ILE A 17 -8.72 -0.86 2.39
N THR A 18 -7.72 -1.72 2.18
CA THR A 18 -6.77 -1.59 1.07
C THR A 18 -7.47 -1.74 -0.27
N VAL A 19 -8.29 -2.75 -0.44
CA VAL A 19 -9.07 -2.96 -1.67
C VAL A 19 -9.94 -1.75 -1.99
N ALA A 20 -10.68 -1.25 -1.01
CA ALA A 20 -11.53 -0.07 -1.19
C ALA A 20 -10.73 1.20 -1.52
N ALA A 21 -9.58 1.40 -0.85
CA ALA A 21 -8.73 2.58 -1.06
C ALA A 21 -8.04 2.59 -2.42
N PHE A 22 -7.76 1.42 -2.99
CA PHE A 22 -7.06 1.29 -4.28
C PHE A 22 -8.00 1.21 -5.48
N GLU A 23 -9.30 1.29 -5.30
CA GLU A 23 -10.22 1.42 -6.42
C GLU A 23 -9.85 2.65 -7.29
N HIS A 24 -9.76 2.45 -8.61
CA HIS A 24 -9.31 3.42 -9.62
C HIS A 24 -7.82 3.79 -9.59
N VAL A 25 -7.04 3.34 -8.62
CA VAL A 25 -5.60 3.61 -8.52
C VAL A 25 -4.77 2.32 -8.38
N SER A 26 -5.29 1.20 -8.84
CA SER A 26 -4.63 -0.11 -8.82
C SER A 26 -4.26 -0.60 -10.22
N ILE A 27 -3.04 -1.10 -10.37
CA ILE A 27 -2.61 -1.81 -11.60
C ILE A 27 -3.45 -3.07 -11.78
N ASP A 28 -3.77 -3.80 -10.73
CA ASP A 28 -4.62 -5.00 -10.79
C ASP A 28 -5.99 -4.71 -11.40
N GLN A 29 -6.61 -3.59 -11.04
CA GLN A 29 -7.88 -3.17 -11.63
C GLN A 29 -7.73 -2.84 -13.13
N ARG A 30 -6.62 -2.23 -13.53
CA ARG A 30 -6.31 -1.96 -14.94
C ARG A 30 -6.14 -3.25 -15.74
N ILE A 31 -5.54 -4.28 -15.15
CA ILE A 31 -5.43 -5.61 -15.76
C ILE A 31 -6.82 -6.19 -16.02
N ASP A 32 -7.73 -6.16 -15.05
CA ASP A 32 -9.10 -6.65 -15.21
C ASP A 32 -9.88 -5.86 -16.27
N GLN A 33 -9.71 -4.55 -16.30
CA GLN A 33 -10.36 -3.69 -17.31
C GLN A 33 -9.92 -4.04 -18.74
N THR A 34 -8.68 -4.49 -18.91
CA THR A 34 -8.11 -4.83 -20.22
C THR A 34 -8.36 -6.30 -20.60
N PHE A 35 -8.22 -7.23 -19.66
CA PHE A 35 -8.18 -8.66 -19.91
C PHE A 35 -9.31 -9.46 -19.26
N GLY A 36 -10.09 -8.87 -18.37
CA GLY A 36 -11.08 -9.56 -17.54
C GLY A 36 -10.45 -10.26 -16.34
N GLU A 37 -11.28 -11.00 -15.60
CA GLU A 37 -10.85 -11.77 -14.44
C GLU A 37 -9.86 -12.87 -14.83
N LEU A 38 -8.93 -13.18 -13.93
CA LEU A 38 -7.90 -14.18 -14.14
C LEU A 38 -8.07 -15.31 -13.13
N ASN A 39 -8.08 -16.54 -13.61
CA ASN A 39 -8.14 -17.75 -12.78
C ASN A 39 -9.29 -17.74 -11.76
N GLY A 40 -10.45 -17.20 -12.15
CA GLY A 40 -11.63 -17.13 -11.29
C GLY A 40 -11.60 -16.06 -10.21
N HIS A 41 -10.61 -15.17 -10.25
CA HIS A 41 -10.45 -14.07 -9.29
C HIS A 41 -10.45 -12.72 -10.00
N ASP A 42 -11.08 -11.72 -9.36
CA ASP A 42 -10.99 -10.34 -9.79
C ASP A 42 -9.79 -9.62 -9.17
N TRP A 43 -9.60 -8.35 -9.54
CA TRP A 43 -8.50 -7.53 -9.05
C TRP A 43 -8.52 -7.31 -7.53
N ARG A 44 -9.70 -7.34 -6.91
CA ARG A 44 -9.86 -7.13 -5.46
C ARG A 44 -9.20 -8.26 -4.68
N TRP A 45 -9.38 -9.48 -5.14
CA TRP A 45 -8.71 -10.64 -4.54
C TRP A 45 -7.19 -10.51 -4.63
N ARG A 46 -6.64 -10.18 -5.81
CA ARG A 46 -5.20 -10.00 -6.00
C ARG A 46 -4.67 -8.86 -5.13
N LYS A 47 -5.37 -7.71 -5.08
CA LYS A 47 -4.97 -6.58 -4.24
C LYS A 47 -5.02 -6.92 -2.74
N GLY A 48 -6.00 -7.68 -2.31
CA GLY A 48 -6.08 -8.17 -0.93
C GLY A 48 -4.93 -9.11 -0.60
N GLN A 49 -4.49 -9.97 -1.55
CA GLN A 49 -3.34 -10.84 -1.37
C GLN A 49 -2.02 -10.07 -1.21
N ALA A 50 -1.90 -8.87 -1.74
CA ALA A 50 -0.71 -8.04 -1.55
C ALA A 50 -0.43 -7.76 -0.07
N ILE A 51 -1.47 -7.57 0.75
CA ILE A 51 -1.32 -7.38 2.21
C ILE A 51 -0.81 -8.65 2.90
N VAL A 52 -1.30 -9.81 2.47
CA VAL A 52 -0.81 -11.11 2.98
C VAL A 52 0.67 -11.30 2.64
N GLN A 53 1.06 -10.96 1.40
CA GLN A 53 2.45 -11.05 0.96
C GLN A 53 3.37 -10.11 1.74
N ASP A 54 2.92 -8.89 2.00
CA ASP A 54 3.68 -7.93 2.82
C ASP A 54 3.83 -8.43 4.26
N TRP A 55 2.76 -8.99 4.84
CA TRP A 55 2.80 -9.63 6.15
C TRP A 55 3.81 -10.79 6.22
N GLN A 56 3.85 -11.61 5.19
CA GLN A 56 4.80 -12.72 5.11
C GLN A 56 6.23 -12.25 4.92
N ARG A 57 6.42 -11.13 4.20
CA ARG A 57 7.75 -10.57 3.92
C ARG A 57 8.39 -9.96 5.15
N GLU A 58 7.68 -9.09 5.86
CA GLU A 58 8.19 -8.37 7.03
C GLU A 58 7.05 -8.01 7.98
N PRO A 59 6.61 -8.95 8.85
CA PRO A 59 5.48 -8.71 9.76
C PRO A 59 5.68 -7.48 10.65
N GLU A 60 6.92 -7.22 11.08
CA GLU A 60 7.23 -6.05 11.92
C GLU A 60 7.14 -4.71 11.15
N GLY A 61 6.98 -4.76 9.86
CA GLY A 61 6.85 -3.59 8.98
C GLY A 61 5.41 -3.12 8.74
N LEU A 62 4.42 -3.78 9.33
CA LEU A 62 3.02 -3.43 9.11
C LEU A 62 2.42 -2.76 10.33
N PHE A 63 1.76 -1.61 10.10
CA PHE A 63 1.15 -0.80 11.16
C PHE A 63 -0.27 -0.41 10.80
N VAL A 64 -1.10 -0.30 11.83
CA VAL A 64 -2.50 0.14 11.71
C VAL A 64 -2.74 1.40 12.53
N ALA A 65 -3.61 2.24 12.02
CA ALA A 65 -4.22 3.33 12.77
C ALA A 65 -5.53 2.84 13.38
N GLU A 66 -5.64 2.95 14.69
CA GLU A 66 -6.81 2.53 15.45
C GLU A 66 -7.48 3.75 16.09
N GLN A 67 -8.79 3.85 15.93
CA GLN A 67 -9.60 4.90 16.51
C GLN A 67 -10.85 4.28 17.14
N ALA A 68 -11.08 4.57 18.41
CA ALA A 68 -12.21 3.99 19.19
C ALA A 68 -12.29 2.45 19.09
N GLY A 69 -11.14 1.76 19.09
CA GLY A 69 -11.06 0.31 19.00
C GLY A 69 -11.24 -0.27 17.58
N LEU A 70 -11.37 0.58 16.57
CA LEU A 70 -11.53 0.16 15.17
C LEU A 70 -10.27 0.48 14.36
N VAL A 71 -9.84 -0.46 13.52
CA VAL A 71 -8.81 -0.20 12.52
C VAL A 71 -9.42 0.65 11.41
N VAL A 72 -8.86 1.85 11.21
CA VAL A 72 -9.35 2.86 10.26
C VAL A 72 -8.39 3.14 9.12
N GLY A 73 -7.21 2.54 9.15
CA GLY A 73 -6.20 2.64 8.10
C GLY A 73 -4.95 1.87 8.46
N GLY A 74 -4.02 1.80 7.53
CA GLY A 74 -2.75 1.15 7.77
C GLY A 74 -1.73 1.38 6.67
N ILE A 75 -0.51 0.98 6.98
CA ILE A 75 0.65 1.10 6.10
C ILE A 75 1.46 -0.19 6.17
N THR A 76 1.95 -0.63 5.03
CA THR A 76 2.90 -1.74 4.95
C THR A 76 4.27 -1.21 4.57
N THR A 77 5.29 -1.74 5.20
CA THR A 77 6.68 -1.41 4.90
C THR A 77 7.54 -2.66 4.88
N TRP A 78 8.62 -2.60 4.15
CA TRP A 78 9.74 -3.52 4.24
C TRP A 78 11.04 -2.78 3.96
N HIS A 79 12.19 -3.38 4.21
CA HIS A 79 13.45 -2.68 4.00
C HIS A 79 14.54 -3.60 3.48
N ASP A 80 15.51 -2.98 2.80
CA ASP A 80 16.77 -3.58 2.40
C ASP A 80 17.89 -2.84 3.15
N ALA A 81 18.40 -3.48 4.18
CA ALA A 81 19.44 -2.88 5.03
C ALA A 81 20.75 -2.68 4.26
N ALA A 82 21.09 -3.58 3.33
CA ALA A 82 22.32 -3.48 2.54
C ALA A 82 22.26 -2.30 1.55
N ALA A 83 21.09 -2.07 0.95
CA ALA A 83 20.87 -0.93 0.06
C ALA A 83 20.59 0.39 0.84
N GLY A 84 20.22 0.29 2.10
CA GLY A 84 19.83 1.45 2.92
C GLY A 84 18.47 2.04 2.52
N ILE A 85 17.56 1.21 2.02
CA ILE A 85 16.28 1.65 1.46
C ILE A 85 15.11 1.01 2.21
N GLY A 86 14.15 1.86 2.62
CA GLY A 86 12.85 1.44 3.09
C GLY A 86 11.79 1.59 2.00
N TYR A 87 10.90 0.63 1.89
CA TYR A 87 9.84 0.55 0.89
C TYR A 87 8.47 0.64 1.54
N ILE A 88 7.53 1.34 0.90
CA ILE A 88 6.15 1.49 1.34
C ILE A 88 5.22 0.97 0.24
N PRO A 89 4.91 -0.34 0.23
CA PRO A 89 4.05 -0.91 -0.80
C PRO A 89 2.60 -0.44 -0.75
N ASN A 90 2.04 -0.27 0.44
CA ASN A 90 0.63 0.05 0.62
C ASN A 90 0.42 1.06 1.74
N LEU A 91 -0.41 2.06 1.45
CA LEU A 91 -0.98 3.00 2.41
C LEU A 91 -2.48 3.10 2.09
N ALA A 92 -3.31 2.81 3.04
CA ALA A 92 -4.75 2.82 2.84
C ALA A 92 -5.50 3.35 4.06
N ILE A 93 -6.50 4.19 3.81
CA ILE A 93 -7.36 4.79 4.83
C ILE A 93 -8.81 4.47 4.49
N ASP A 94 -9.57 4.01 5.47
CA ASP A 94 -11.01 3.83 5.33
C ASP A 94 -11.67 5.14 4.88
N ALA A 95 -12.55 5.05 3.89
CA ALA A 95 -13.19 6.22 3.28
C ALA A 95 -13.90 7.13 4.28
N ALA A 96 -14.50 6.54 5.34
CA ALA A 96 -15.20 7.29 6.38
C ALA A 96 -14.26 8.13 7.27
N TYR A 97 -12.95 7.86 7.23
CA TYR A 97 -11.94 8.51 8.06
C TYR A 97 -10.93 9.35 7.28
N ARG A 98 -11.15 9.54 5.99
CA ARG A 98 -10.29 10.38 5.14
C ARG A 98 -10.40 11.86 5.54
N GLY A 99 -9.36 12.63 5.20
CA GLY A 99 -9.32 14.06 5.48
C GLY A 99 -8.99 14.41 6.94
N GLN A 100 -8.64 13.43 7.78
CA GLN A 100 -8.29 13.62 9.18
C GLN A 100 -6.77 13.55 9.45
N GLY A 101 -5.95 13.52 8.41
CA GLY A 101 -4.49 13.47 8.54
C GLY A 101 -3.92 12.10 8.90
N ILE A 102 -4.72 11.03 8.86
CA ILE A 102 -4.29 9.68 9.25
C ILE A 102 -3.19 9.16 8.32
N GLY A 103 -3.34 9.37 7.01
CA GLY A 103 -2.32 8.96 6.03
C GLY A 103 -0.96 9.63 6.27
N ARG A 104 -0.96 10.92 6.60
CA ARG A 104 0.25 11.65 6.97
C ARG A 104 0.92 11.04 8.20
N GLN A 105 0.16 10.79 9.25
CA GLN A 105 0.70 10.24 10.50
C GLN A 105 1.27 8.83 10.30
N LEU A 106 0.63 8.00 9.48
CA LEU A 106 1.15 6.67 9.11
C LEU A 106 2.46 6.77 8.33
N LEU A 107 2.56 7.70 7.40
CA LEU A 107 3.80 7.93 6.63
C LEU A 107 4.93 8.46 7.53
N GLU A 108 4.64 9.42 8.39
CA GLU A 108 5.60 9.93 9.37
C GLU A 108 6.10 8.81 10.29
N TYR A 109 5.20 7.95 10.75
CA TYR A 109 5.54 6.78 11.55
C TYR A 109 6.49 5.81 10.80
N ALA A 110 6.20 5.54 9.53
CA ALA A 110 7.06 4.70 8.70
C ALA A 110 8.45 5.33 8.47
N ILE A 111 8.51 6.64 8.23
CA ILE A 111 9.77 7.39 8.06
C ILE A 111 10.60 7.33 9.34
N ASP A 112 9.97 7.51 10.51
CA ASP A 112 10.66 7.41 11.79
C ASP A 112 11.20 6.00 12.01
N ARG A 113 10.42 4.95 11.69
CA ARG A 113 10.91 3.57 11.72
C ARG A 113 12.14 3.39 10.83
N PHE A 114 12.11 3.89 9.60
CA PHE A 114 13.24 3.78 8.68
C PHE A 114 14.49 4.50 9.21
N ARG A 115 14.30 5.64 9.87
CA ARG A 115 15.40 6.36 10.56
C ARG A 115 15.98 5.52 11.68
N ASP A 116 15.15 4.91 12.52
CA ASP A 116 15.58 4.05 13.62
C ASP A 116 16.32 2.80 13.15
N LEU A 117 15.96 2.28 11.95
CA LEU A 117 16.66 1.19 11.29
C LEU A 117 17.97 1.63 10.61
N GLY A 118 18.32 2.92 10.63
CA GLY A 118 19.53 3.45 10.02
C GLY A 118 19.47 3.53 8.48
N LEU A 119 18.27 3.53 7.89
CA LEU A 119 18.10 3.62 6.43
C LEU A 119 18.30 5.05 5.93
N SER A 120 18.73 5.19 4.68
CA SER A 120 19.06 6.47 4.07
C SER A 120 17.97 7.01 3.13
N LEU A 121 17.10 6.13 2.61
CA LEU A 121 16.10 6.48 1.61
C LEU A 121 14.78 5.77 1.89
N ALA A 122 13.66 6.46 1.69
CA ALA A 122 12.33 5.88 1.64
C ALA A 122 11.80 5.92 0.20
N ARG A 123 11.21 4.82 -0.27
CA ARG A 123 10.55 4.73 -1.58
C ARG A 123 9.06 4.46 -1.42
N ILE A 124 8.27 5.16 -2.22
CA ILE A 124 6.84 4.91 -2.39
C ILE A 124 6.50 5.06 -3.87
N GLU A 125 5.56 4.27 -4.36
CA GLU A 125 5.13 4.26 -5.75
C GLU A 125 3.62 4.45 -5.81
N THR A 126 3.14 5.14 -6.83
CA THR A 126 1.72 5.31 -7.11
C THR A 126 1.49 5.48 -8.60
N LEU A 127 0.26 5.27 -9.05
CA LEU A 127 -0.10 5.59 -10.43
C LEU A 127 -0.12 7.11 -10.63
N ALA A 128 0.33 7.55 -11.80
CA ALA A 128 0.56 8.98 -12.10
C ALA A 128 -0.70 9.86 -11.93
N HIS A 129 -1.90 9.28 -12.06
CA HIS A 129 -3.17 10.00 -11.90
C HIS A 129 -3.69 10.05 -10.46
N ASN A 130 -2.97 9.46 -9.48
CA ASN A 130 -3.34 9.54 -8.07
C ASN A 130 -2.92 10.88 -7.48
N GLU A 131 -3.73 11.91 -7.70
CA GLU A 131 -3.45 13.28 -7.26
C GLU A 131 -3.40 13.42 -5.74
N VAL A 132 -4.24 12.69 -5.02
CA VAL A 132 -4.27 12.71 -3.54
C VAL A 132 -2.96 12.17 -2.98
N GLY A 133 -2.49 11.04 -3.49
CA GLY A 133 -1.20 10.46 -3.10
C GLY A 133 -0.03 11.37 -3.46
N ASP A 134 0.01 11.88 -4.69
CA ASP A 134 1.06 12.79 -5.16
C ASP A 134 1.18 14.02 -4.26
N HIS A 135 0.07 14.68 -3.96
CA HIS A 135 0.04 15.84 -3.07
C HIS A 135 0.57 15.50 -1.66
N LEU A 136 0.10 14.40 -1.08
CA LEU A 136 0.51 13.96 0.25
C LEU A 136 2.02 13.67 0.31
N TYR A 137 2.54 12.91 -0.63
CA TYR A 137 3.95 12.50 -0.65
C TYR A 137 4.87 13.71 -0.82
N ARG A 138 4.56 14.60 -1.76
CA ARG A 138 5.35 15.84 -1.95
C ARG A 138 5.32 16.72 -0.71
N SER A 139 4.19 16.82 -0.03
CA SER A 139 4.05 17.61 1.20
C SER A 139 4.93 17.10 2.36
N LEU A 140 5.34 15.82 2.31
CA LEU A 140 6.26 15.20 3.28
C LEU A 140 7.72 15.22 2.84
N GLY A 141 8.02 15.75 1.65
CA GLY A 141 9.37 15.85 1.12
C GLY A 141 9.77 14.76 0.14
N PHE A 142 8.87 13.86 -0.23
CA PHE A 142 9.14 12.92 -1.33
C PHE A 142 9.25 13.70 -2.65
N GLN A 143 10.19 13.27 -3.50
CA GLN A 143 10.42 13.84 -4.81
C GLN A 143 10.18 12.78 -5.88
N GLU A 144 9.53 13.15 -6.98
CA GLU A 144 9.40 12.27 -8.14
C GLU A 144 10.79 12.03 -8.76
N VAL A 145 11.17 10.79 -8.91
CA VAL A 145 12.46 10.39 -9.50
C VAL A 145 12.30 9.68 -10.84
N ALA A 146 11.18 9.02 -11.08
CA ALA A 146 10.91 8.28 -12.32
C ALA A 146 9.43 7.98 -12.51
N ARG A 147 9.03 7.72 -13.75
CA ARG A 147 7.74 7.16 -14.14
C ARG A 147 7.95 5.85 -14.88
N GLN A 148 7.04 4.89 -14.67
CA GLN A 148 7.08 3.57 -15.31
C GLN A 148 5.89 3.37 -16.23
N ILE A 149 6.09 2.53 -17.25
CA ILE A 149 5.01 1.97 -18.07
C ILE A 149 4.90 0.49 -17.73
N HIS A 150 3.68 0.03 -17.43
CA HIS A 150 3.39 -1.37 -17.12
C HIS A 150 2.75 -2.04 -18.32
N PHE A 151 3.38 -3.12 -18.81
CA PHE A 151 2.88 -3.92 -19.91
C PHE A 151 2.43 -5.28 -19.41
N ALA A 152 1.34 -5.79 -19.96
CA ALA A 152 0.85 -7.15 -19.74
C ALA A 152 0.30 -7.72 -21.04
N MET A 153 0.30 -9.05 -21.17
CA MET A 153 -0.35 -9.74 -22.28
C MET A 153 -0.92 -11.07 -21.81
N LYS A 154 -2.00 -11.52 -22.43
CA LYS A 154 -2.44 -12.91 -22.25
C LYS A 154 -1.41 -13.85 -22.84
N ILE A 155 -1.09 -14.91 -22.08
CA ILE A 155 -0.17 -15.95 -22.60
C ILE A 155 -0.87 -16.65 -23.77
N PRO A 156 -0.24 -16.71 -24.97
CA PRO A 156 -0.84 -17.40 -26.13
C PRO A 156 -1.18 -18.86 -25.80
N GLY A 157 -2.39 -19.28 -26.18
CA GLY A 157 -2.89 -20.63 -25.92
C GLY A 157 -3.45 -20.85 -24.52
N SER A 158 -3.44 -19.83 -23.64
CA SER A 158 -4.11 -19.90 -22.35
C SER A 158 -5.60 -19.58 -22.53
N GLU A 159 -6.46 -20.34 -21.82
CA GLU A 159 -7.87 -19.97 -21.61
C GLU A 159 -8.00 -19.30 -20.25
N ALA A 160 -8.59 -18.14 -20.26
CA ALA A 160 -8.85 -17.41 -19.04
C ALA A 160 -10.14 -17.89 -18.40
#